data_21942dddabfa1b25fec94244777f0f33
#
_entry.id   21942dddabfa1b25fec94244777f0f33
#
_cell.length_a   1.000
_cell.length_b   1.000
_cell.length_c   1.000
_cell.angle_alpha   90.00
_cell.angle_beta   90.00
_cell.angle_gamma   90.00
#
_symmetry.space_group_name_H-M   'P 1'
#
loop_
_entity.id
_entity.type
_entity.pdbx_description
1 polymer ?
#
loop_
_entity_poly.entity_id
_entity_poly.type
_entity_poly.pdbx_seq_one_letter_code
_entity_poly.pdbx_strand_id
1 'polypeptide(L)'
;AFNDPPADFETEAPYIVVNLDEACRRQQVGEGWFAGLEDVPTQAISMSVRQIMKSQEIICIVPDARKAEAVRNCFENPISPLYP
;
A
#
# COMPACT_ATOMS: atom_id res chain seq x y z
N ALA A 1 5.39 0.35 -3.09
CA ALA A 1 5.40 1.22 -1.91
C ALA A 1 4.24 0.83 -1.00
N PHE A 2 4.46 0.86 0.29
CA PHE A 2 3.45 0.54 1.29
C PHE A 2 2.87 1.84 1.84
N ASN A 3 1.63 2.14 1.53
CA ASN A 3 0.89 3.27 2.08
C ASN A 3 -0.46 2.76 2.59
N ASP A 4 -0.40 1.85 3.57
CA ASP A 4 -1.57 1.16 4.10
C ASP A 4 -2.55 2.13 4.78
N PRO A 5 -3.86 1.84 4.75
CA PRO A 5 -4.87 2.75 5.28
C PRO A 5 -4.74 2.97 6.80
N PRO A 6 -4.95 4.18 7.30
CA PRO A 6 -5.09 5.40 6.53
C PRO A 6 -3.73 5.92 6.06
N ALA A 7 -3.60 6.17 4.75
CA ALA A 7 -2.36 6.68 4.19
C ALA A 7 -2.15 8.16 4.51
N ASP A 8 -0.88 8.59 4.58
CA ASP A 8 -0.51 9.99 4.73
C ASP A 8 -0.42 10.65 3.35
N PHE A 9 -1.43 11.43 2.97
CA PHE A 9 -1.43 12.18 1.72
C PHE A 9 -0.73 13.54 1.82
N GLU A 10 -0.39 13.98 3.04
CA GLU A 10 0.05 15.34 3.31
C GLU A 10 1.57 15.48 3.39
N THR A 11 2.28 14.45 3.80
CA THR A 11 3.74 14.55 3.99
C THR A 11 4.47 14.87 2.69
N GLU A 12 5.40 15.82 2.77
CA GLU A 12 6.30 16.16 1.66
C GLU A 12 7.58 15.34 1.67
N ALA A 13 7.82 14.57 2.71
CA ALA A 13 8.98 13.68 2.77
C ALA A 13 8.90 12.62 1.66
N PRO A 14 9.98 12.39 0.89
CA PRO A 14 9.95 11.41 -0.19
C PRO A 14 9.84 9.97 0.31
N TYR A 15 10.41 9.66 1.47
CA TYR A 15 10.35 8.36 2.12
C TYR A 15 9.95 8.52 3.57
N ILE A 16 9.10 7.63 4.05
CA ILE A 16 8.55 7.64 5.40
C ILE A 16 8.53 6.24 5.98
N VAL A 17 8.52 6.16 7.32
CA VAL A 17 8.23 4.90 8.01
C VAL A 17 6.72 4.76 8.10
N VAL A 18 6.20 3.65 7.62
CA VAL A 18 4.76 3.35 7.64
C VAL A 18 4.48 2.13 8.50
N ASN A 19 3.31 2.09 9.12
CA ASN A 19 2.82 0.90 9.80
C ASN A 19 2.09 0.03 8.77
N LEU A 20 2.40 -1.27 8.78
CA LEU A 20 1.74 -2.23 7.91
C LEU A 20 0.50 -2.77 8.60
N ASP A 21 -0.64 -2.75 7.91
CA ASP A 21 -1.86 -3.34 8.44
C ASP A 21 -1.81 -4.88 8.39
N GLU A 22 -2.74 -5.52 9.09
CA GLU A 22 -2.75 -6.98 9.15
C GLU A 22 -3.01 -7.60 7.77
N ALA A 23 -3.87 -7.01 6.95
CA ALA A 23 -4.17 -7.50 5.61
C ALA A 23 -2.93 -7.48 4.71
N CYS A 24 -2.15 -6.40 4.76
CA CYS A 24 -0.88 -6.29 4.05
C CYS A 24 0.12 -7.34 4.53
N ARG A 25 0.27 -7.51 5.84
CA ARG A 25 1.18 -8.49 6.42
C ARG A 25 0.78 -9.92 6.05
N ARG A 26 -0.52 -10.24 6.07
CA ARG A 26 -1.04 -11.54 5.62
C ARG A 26 -0.78 -11.78 4.15
N GLN A 27 -0.86 -10.75 3.32
CA GLN A 27 -0.52 -10.86 1.90
C GLN A 27 0.94 -11.27 1.70
N GLN A 28 1.87 -10.70 2.47
CA GLN A 28 3.29 -11.07 2.39
C GLN A 28 3.51 -12.56 2.71
N VAL A 29 2.78 -13.10 3.69
CA VAL A 29 2.79 -14.53 3.98
C VAL A 29 2.20 -15.33 2.82
N GLY A 30 1.05 -14.90 2.29
CA GLY A 30 0.37 -15.56 1.17
C GLY A 30 1.19 -15.59 -0.12
N GLU A 31 2.05 -14.60 -0.32
CA GLU A 31 2.98 -14.54 -1.46
C GLU A 31 4.28 -15.35 -1.22
N GLY A 32 4.44 -15.95 -0.05
CA GLY A 32 5.56 -16.83 0.26
C GLY A 32 6.84 -16.12 0.73
N TRP A 33 6.78 -14.82 1.02
CA TRP A 33 7.95 -14.07 1.47
C TRP A 33 8.32 -14.33 2.94
N PHE A 34 7.36 -14.76 3.74
CA PHE A 34 7.54 -15.07 5.17
C PHE A 34 6.81 -16.35 5.52
N ALA A 35 7.34 -17.10 6.48
CA ALA A 35 6.77 -18.37 6.91
C ALA A 35 5.45 -18.20 7.69
N GLY A 36 5.34 -17.15 8.50
CA GLY A 36 4.16 -16.87 9.31
C GLY A 36 4.00 -15.38 9.56
N LEU A 37 2.82 -14.99 10.06
CA LEU A 37 2.48 -13.58 10.31
C LEU A 37 3.43 -12.92 11.31
N GLU A 38 3.89 -13.65 12.31
CA GLU A 38 4.82 -13.18 13.33
C GLU A 38 6.21 -12.84 12.76
N ASP A 39 6.56 -13.37 11.60
CA ASP A 39 7.83 -13.10 10.94
C ASP A 39 7.76 -11.83 10.06
N VAL A 40 6.56 -11.34 9.76
CA VAL A 40 6.40 -10.14 8.95
C VAL A 40 6.62 -8.90 9.82
N PRO A 41 7.50 -7.97 9.42
CA PRO A 41 7.67 -6.71 10.13
C PRO A 41 6.36 -5.95 10.27
N THR A 42 6.24 -5.15 11.32
CA THR A 42 5.07 -4.29 11.53
C THR A 42 5.22 -2.92 10.86
N GLN A 43 6.43 -2.57 10.46
CA GLN A 43 6.75 -1.30 9.83
C GLN A 43 7.63 -1.51 8.61
N ALA A 44 7.56 -0.55 7.68
CA ALA A 44 8.43 -0.51 6.50
C ALA A 44 8.82 0.93 6.18
N ILE A 45 9.92 1.11 5.46
CA ILE A 45 10.26 2.38 4.82
C ILE A 45 9.62 2.36 3.45
N SER A 46 8.82 3.37 3.16
CA SER A 46 8.05 3.44 1.91
C SER A 46 8.13 4.82 1.27
N MET A 47 8.08 4.85 -0.06
CA MET A 47 7.88 6.10 -0.78
C MET A 47 6.51 6.67 -0.45
N SER A 48 6.43 7.96 -0.11
CA SER A 48 5.17 8.62 0.21
C SER A 48 4.28 8.78 -1.03
N VAL A 49 2.96 8.94 -0.79
CA VAL A 49 2.00 9.16 -1.87
C VAL A 49 2.33 10.42 -2.66
N ARG A 50 2.66 11.53 -1.99
CA ARG A 50 3.03 12.76 -2.69
C ARG A 50 4.27 12.61 -3.55
N GLN A 51 5.24 11.83 -3.11
CA GLN A 51 6.43 11.55 -3.92
C GLN A 51 6.09 10.72 -5.16
N ILE A 52 5.25 9.70 -5.02
CA ILE A 52 4.76 8.90 -6.16
C ILE A 52 4.05 9.80 -7.17
N MET A 53 3.21 10.71 -6.70
CA MET A 53 2.42 11.60 -7.54
C MET A 53 3.24 12.68 -8.28
N LYS A 54 4.51 12.83 -7.97
CA LYS A 54 5.44 13.67 -8.75
C LYS A 54 5.85 13.04 -10.08
N SER A 55 5.56 11.77 -10.29
CA SER A 55 5.87 11.08 -11.54
C SER A 55 5.11 11.68 -12.70
N GLN A 56 5.74 11.80 -13.85
CA GLN A 56 5.07 12.26 -15.09
C GLN A 56 4.09 11.19 -15.61
N GLU A 57 4.41 9.93 -15.38
CA GLU A 57 3.60 8.79 -15.80
C GLU A 57 3.64 7.71 -14.73
N ILE A 58 2.48 7.14 -14.42
CA ILE A 58 2.35 6.04 -13.45
C ILE A 58 1.67 4.88 -14.17
N ILE A 59 2.34 3.72 -14.20
CA ILE A 59 1.78 2.49 -14.73
C ILE A 59 1.41 1.60 -13.55
N CYS A 60 0.11 1.33 -13.39
CA CYS A 60 -0.40 0.49 -12.31
C CYS A 60 -0.77 -0.89 -12.86
N ILE A 61 -0.06 -1.91 -12.43
CA ILE A 61 -0.27 -3.29 -12.84
C ILE A 61 -0.85 -4.07 -11.67
N VAL A 62 -2.06 -4.64 -11.85
CA VAL A 62 -2.76 -5.40 -10.82
C VAL A 62 -3.16 -6.76 -11.41
N PRO A 63 -2.34 -7.79 -11.21
CA PRO A 63 -2.38 -8.98 -12.06
C PRO A 63 -3.47 -10.02 -11.77
N ASP A 64 -4.10 -10.04 -10.60
CA ASP A 64 -5.03 -11.12 -10.29
C ASP A 64 -6.26 -10.72 -9.45
N ALA A 65 -7.18 -11.66 -9.30
CA ALA A 65 -8.46 -11.47 -8.65
C ALA A 65 -8.35 -11.15 -7.15
N ARG A 66 -7.24 -11.46 -6.49
CA ARG A 66 -7.05 -11.14 -5.06
C ARG A 66 -7.08 -9.64 -4.79
N LYS A 67 -6.83 -8.83 -5.81
CA LYS A 67 -6.84 -7.36 -5.71
C LYS A 67 -8.13 -6.72 -6.22
N ALA A 68 -9.09 -7.51 -6.68
CA ALA A 68 -10.32 -6.99 -7.30
C ALA A 68 -11.09 -6.03 -6.37
N GLU A 69 -11.25 -6.39 -5.10
CA GLU A 69 -11.93 -5.54 -4.11
C GLU A 69 -11.18 -4.23 -3.86
N ALA A 70 -9.86 -4.30 -3.70
CA ALA A 70 -9.02 -3.10 -3.51
C ALA A 70 -9.12 -2.16 -4.71
N VAL A 71 -9.03 -2.69 -5.92
CA VAL A 71 -9.17 -1.91 -7.17
C VAL A 71 -10.54 -1.26 -7.23
N ARG A 72 -11.60 -2.02 -6.96
CA ARG A 72 -12.97 -1.50 -6.93
C ARG A 72 -13.11 -0.35 -5.94
N ASN A 73 -12.62 -0.54 -4.72
CA ASN A 73 -12.71 0.47 -3.67
C ASN A 73 -11.96 1.75 -4.05
N CYS A 74 -10.80 1.64 -4.69
CA CYS A 74 -10.03 2.81 -5.13
C CYS A 74 -10.71 3.57 -6.26
N PHE A 75 -11.36 2.88 -7.21
CA PHE A 75 -11.95 3.53 -8.38
C PHE A 75 -13.42 3.93 -8.23
N GLU A 76 -14.17 3.25 -7.37
CA GLU A 76 -15.62 3.53 -7.19
C GLU A 76 -15.92 4.46 -6.01
N ASN A 77 -14.95 4.72 -5.13
CA ASN A 77 -15.13 5.64 -4.01
C ASN A 77 -14.43 6.98 -4.27
N PRO A 78 -14.82 8.05 -3.56
CA PRO A 78 -14.08 9.30 -3.57
C PRO A 78 -12.63 9.09 -3.13
N ILE A 79 -11.73 9.93 -3.61
CA ILE A 79 -10.32 9.90 -3.18
C ILE A 79 -10.25 10.05 -1.66
N SER A 80 -9.59 9.09 -1.00
CA SER A 80 -9.51 9.02 0.45
C SER A 80 -8.23 8.32 0.90
N PRO A 81 -7.64 8.74 2.03
CA PRO A 81 -6.56 7.97 2.66
C PRO A 81 -6.91 6.54 3.05
N LEU A 82 -8.20 6.21 3.09
CA LEU A 82 -8.68 4.84 3.35
C LEU A 82 -8.57 3.93 2.11
N TYR A 83 -8.49 4.53 0.93
CA TYR A 83 -8.34 3.83 -0.35
C TYR A 83 -7.18 4.46 -1.15
N PRO A 84 -5.96 4.38 -0.60
CA PRO A 84 -4.79 5.04 -1.18
C PRO A 84 -4.32 4.44 -2.50
#